data_6966726ee353dfbd0ed0eb42dd2f9bdd
#
_entry.id   6966726ee353dfbd0ed0eb42dd2f9bdd
#
_cell.length_a   1.000
_cell.length_b   1.000
_cell.length_c   1.000
_cell.angle_alpha   90.00
_cell.angle_beta   90.00
_cell.angle_gamma   90.00
#
_symmetry.space_group_name_H-M   'P 1'
#
loop_
_entity.id
_entity.type
_entity.pdbx_description
1 polymer ?
#
loop_
_entity_poly.entity_id
_entity_poly.type
_entity_poly.pdbx_seq_one_letter_code
_entity_poly.pdbx_strand_id
1 'polypeptide(L)'
;MTKVPEFFESFYADLCAGTTIQTLQSGLIGEGIMVPGPHGPNPLIYADYVASGRALQQVEDRIANDVLPYYSNAHTEASFCGRQINRLRAGARRVVATACGADEDHAVIFAGGGATAGLTKLPGLLGVDTMVASRRSPLVLTGPYEHHSNILPWRESGAEVIEIAEAPDGGPDMGDLADHLAANRERPIIGSFSAASNVTGIISDVAAITRLLKEH
;
A
#
# COMPACT_ATOMS: atom_id res chain seq x y z
N MET A 1 -24.18 4.90 -8.88
CA MET A 1 -22.74 5.22 -8.76
C MET A 1 -22.56 6.72 -8.95
N THR A 2 -22.05 7.43 -7.95
CA THR A 2 -21.77 8.88 -8.06
C THR A 2 -20.58 9.10 -8.99
N LYS A 3 -20.71 10.00 -9.98
CA LYS A 3 -19.70 10.29 -11.00
C LYS A 3 -18.35 10.67 -10.36
N VAL A 4 -17.24 10.21 -10.95
CA VAL A 4 -15.88 10.66 -10.56
C VAL A 4 -15.84 12.17 -10.79
N PRO A 5 -15.26 12.99 -9.87
CA PRO A 5 -15.16 14.43 -10.09
C PRO A 5 -14.38 14.76 -11.36
N GLU A 6 -14.84 15.78 -12.08
CA GLU A 6 -14.24 16.29 -13.31
C GLU A 6 -12.72 16.54 -13.19
N PHE A 7 -12.25 16.93 -12.01
CA PHE A 7 -10.83 17.08 -11.67
C PHE A 7 -10.01 15.83 -12.01
N PHE A 8 -10.46 14.63 -11.58
CA PHE A 8 -9.73 13.39 -11.84
C PHE A 8 -9.88 12.93 -13.28
N GLU A 9 -11.06 13.13 -13.89
CA GLU A 9 -11.30 12.80 -15.30
C GLU A 9 -10.41 13.65 -16.21
N SER A 10 -10.32 14.97 -15.97
CA SER A 10 -9.47 15.87 -16.75
C SER A 10 -7.98 15.56 -16.55
N PHE A 11 -7.54 15.33 -15.31
CA PHE A 11 -6.14 14.99 -15.04
C PHE A 11 -5.74 13.67 -15.69
N TYR A 12 -6.61 12.64 -15.62
CA TYR A 12 -6.37 11.38 -16.31
C TYR A 12 -6.29 11.58 -17.84
N ALA A 13 -7.20 12.36 -18.42
CA ALA A 13 -7.17 12.66 -19.84
C ALA A 13 -5.89 13.40 -20.26
N ASP A 14 -5.45 14.40 -19.49
CA ASP A 14 -4.20 15.14 -19.72
C ASP A 14 -2.97 14.22 -19.64
N LEU A 15 -2.93 13.31 -18.69
CA LEU A 15 -1.86 12.32 -18.59
C LEU A 15 -1.86 11.33 -19.76
N CYS A 16 -3.03 10.92 -20.26
CA CYS A 16 -3.13 9.98 -21.37
C CYS A 16 -2.90 10.63 -22.75
N ALA A 17 -3.20 11.91 -22.91
CA ALA A 17 -3.22 12.60 -24.20
C ALA A 17 -1.85 12.80 -24.88
N GLY A 18 -0.75 12.54 -24.18
CA GLY A 18 0.61 12.73 -24.72
C GLY A 18 1.70 12.13 -23.86
N THR A 19 1.34 11.27 -22.93
CA THR A 19 2.32 10.68 -22.01
C THR A 19 3.12 9.60 -22.70
N THR A 20 4.40 9.86 -22.84
CA THR A 20 5.43 8.91 -23.26
C THR A 20 6.41 8.69 -22.13
N ILE A 21 7.26 7.66 -22.24
CA ILE A 21 8.36 7.46 -21.27
C ILE A 21 9.22 8.73 -21.18
N GLN A 22 9.47 9.39 -22.32
CA GLN A 22 10.27 10.62 -22.36
C GLN A 22 9.59 11.78 -21.62
N THR A 23 8.27 11.96 -21.77
CA THR A 23 7.56 13.03 -21.05
C THR A 23 7.47 12.76 -19.55
N LEU A 24 7.34 11.51 -19.11
CA LEU A 24 7.44 11.14 -17.71
C LEU A 24 8.84 11.39 -17.17
N GLN A 25 9.86 10.96 -17.89
CA GLN A 25 11.25 11.14 -17.48
C GLN A 25 11.63 12.64 -17.38
N SER A 26 11.23 13.45 -18.35
CA SER A 26 11.48 14.90 -18.30
C SER A 26 10.68 15.62 -17.22
N GLY A 27 9.58 15.04 -16.76
CA GLY A 27 8.77 15.53 -15.65
C GLY A 27 9.27 15.10 -14.25
N LEU A 28 10.28 14.23 -14.16
CA LEU A 28 10.85 13.83 -12.88
C LEU A 28 11.55 15.00 -12.20
N ILE A 29 11.06 15.40 -11.03
CA ILE A 29 11.68 16.47 -10.26
C ILE A 29 13.04 16.01 -9.76
N GLY A 30 14.08 16.81 -10.08
CA GLY A 30 15.47 16.47 -9.74
C GLY A 30 16.16 15.56 -10.74
N GLU A 31 15.60 15.35 -11.92
CA GLU A 31 16.30 14.66 -13.01
C GLU A 31 17.50 15.49 -13.48
N GLY A 32 18.66 14.85 -13.66
CA GLY A 32 19.90 15.50 -14.13
C GLY A 32 20.58 16.41 -13.10
N ILE A 33 20.13 16.48 -11.85
CA ILE A 33 20.83 17.26 -10.83
C ILE A 33 22.21 16.64 -10.51
N MET A 34 23.16 17.51 -10.18
CA MET A 34 24.49 17.11 -9.76
C MET A 34 24.57 16.96 -8.26
N VAL A 35 25.14 15.88 -7.78
CA VAL A 35 25.37 15.63 -6.35
C VAL A 35 26.88 15.59 -6.06
N PRO A 36 27.32 16.01 -4.86
CA PRO A 36 28.73 15.93 -4.47
C PRO A 36 29.23 14.49 -4.49
N GLY A 37 30.40 14.27 -5.07
CA GLY A 37 31.09 12.98 -5.05
C GLY A 37 32.55 13.13 -4.63
N PRO A 38 33.26 12.04 -4.31
CA PRO A 38 34.64 12.07 -3.81
C PRO A 38 35.66 12.63 -4.81
N HIS A 39 35.31 12.60 -6.11
CA HIS A 39 36.17 13.09 -7.20
C HIS A 39 35.54 14.29 -7.94
N GLY A 40 34.56 14.94 -7.35
CA GLY A 40 33.81 16.05 -7.92
C GLY A 40 32.32 15.74 -8.07
N PRO A 41 31.54 16.72 -8.57
CA PRO A 41 30.09 16.52 -8.76
C PRO A 41 29.80 15.43 -9.80
N ASN A 42 28.82 14.57 -9.50
CA ASN A 42 28.34 13.52 -10.40
C ASN A 42 26.83 13.67 -10.64
N PRO A 43 26.30 13.27 -11.80
CA PRO A 43 24.86 13.20 -12.01
C PRO A 43 24.22 12.26 -10.99
N LEU A 44 23.07 12.68 -10.42
CA LEU A 44 22.27 11.80 -9.57
C LEU A 44 21.71 10.62 -10.40
N ILE A 45 22.08 9.40 -10.02
CA ILE A 45 21.44 8.18 -10.52
C ILE A 45 20.51 7.68 -9.42
N TYR A 46 19.21 7.83 -9.63
CA TYR A 46 18.19 7.34 -8.69
C TYR A 46 17.62 6.01 -9.19
N ALA A 47 17.96 4.93 -8.53
CA ALA A 47 17.57 3.57 -8.93
C ALA A 47 16.80 2.81 -7.83
N ASP A 48 16.37 3.49 -6.77
CA ASP A 48 15.70 2.88 -5.62
C ASP A 48 14.21 3.26 -5.54
N TYR A 49 13.47 3.07 -6.63
CA TYR A 49 12.03 3.32 -6.69
C TYR A 49 11.22 2.39 -5.78
N VAL A 50 11.79 1.26 -5.40
CA VAL A 50 11.17 0.31 -4.47
C VAL A 50 11.05 0.92 -3.07
N ALA A 51 12.07 1.65 -2.63
CA ALA A 51 12.04 2.35 -1.35
C ALA A 51 11.15 3.60 -1.39
N SER A 52 11.27 4.40 -2.47
CA SER A 52 10.48 5.62 -2.65
C SER A 52 10.40 6.02 -4.13
N GLY A 53 9.22 6.35 -4.61
CA GLY A 53 9.05 7.00 -5.91
C GLY A 53 9.54 8.45 -5.88
N ARG A 54 9.82 9.01 -7.07
CA ARG A 54 10.14 10.43 -7.23
C ARG A 54 8.91 11.23 -7.61
N ALA A 55 8.88 12.50 -7.23
CA ALA A 55 7.81 13.42 -7.60
C ALA A 55 7.83 13.74 -9.10
N LEU A 56 6.63 13.95 -9.66
CA LEU A 56 6.42 14.34 -11.06
C LEU A 56 5.88 15.76 -11.13
N GLN A 57 6.49 16.60 -11.96
CA GLN A 57 6.09 18.00 -12.15
C GLN A 57 4.61 18.12 -12.53
N GLN A 58 4.09 17.21 -13.37
CA GLN A 58 2.69 17.20 -13.78
C GLN A 58 1.72 17.03 -12.60
N VAL A 59 2.12 16.25 -11.59
CA VAL A 59 1.32 16.04 -10.37
C VAL A 59 1.41 17.26 -9.47
N GLU A 60 2.63 17.78 -9.25
CA GLU A 60 2.85 18.96 -8.40
C GLU A 60 2.17 20.22 -8.95
N ASP A 61 2.23 20.44 -10.26
CA ASP A 61 1.52 21.54 -10.93
C ASP A 61 0.00 21.44 -10.72
N ARG A 62 -0.55 20.24 -10.81
CA ARG A 62 -1.99 20.03 -10.58
C ARG A 62 -2.37 20.33 -9.13
N ILE A 63 -1.54 19.89 -8.18
CA ILE A 63 -1.73 20.20 -6.77
C ILE A 63 -1.63 21.72 -6.52
N ALA A 64 -0.58 22.35 -7.03
CA ALA A 64 -0.32 23.77 -6.81
C ALA A 64 -1.41 24.67 -7.41
N ASN A 65 -1.90 24.34 -8.60
CA ASN A 65 -2.81 25.21 -9.34
C ASN A 65 -4.30 24.94 -9.06
N ASP A 66 -4.68 23.69 -8.82
CA ASP A 66 -6.09 23.29 -8.75
C ASP A 66 -6.54 22.86 -7.36
N VAL A 67 -5.63 22.48 -6.47
CA VAL A 67 -5.98 22.02 -5.11
C VAL A 67 -5.64 23.07 -4.06
N LEU A 68 -4.38 23.54 -4.03
CA LEU A 68 -3.91 24.44 -2.98
C LEU A 68 -4.66 25.78 -2.88
N PRO A 69 -5.11 26.44 -3.98
CA PRO A 69 -5.90 27.67 -3.88
C PRO A 69 -7.20 27.53 -3.10
N TYR A 70 -7.75 26.30 -3.04
CA TYR A 70 -9.00 25.99 -2.34
C TYR A 70 -8.81 25.10 -1.12
N TYR A 71 -7.55 24.88 -0.70
CA TYR A 71 -7.24 23.99 0.40
C TYR A 71 -7.86 24.48 1.72
N SER A 72 -8.53 23.58 2.41
CA SER A 72 -9.11 23.81 3.73
C SER A 72 -9.37 22.49 4.46
N ASN A 73 -9.77 22.57 5.72
CA ASN A 73 -10.22 21.39 6.47
C ASN A 73 -11.45 20.73 5.84
N ALA A 74 -11.43 19.42 5.78
CA ALA A 74 -12.45 18.56 5.14
C ALA A 74 -13.59 18.15 6.07
N HIS A 75 -13.76 18.78 7.25
CA HIS A 75 -14.78 18.41 8.23
C HIS A 75 -16.10 19.19 8.08
N THR A 76 -16.18 20.11 7.14
CA THR A 76 -17.36 20.95 6.92
C THR A 76 -17.66 21.13 5.43
N GLU A 77 -18.93 21.20 5.08
CA GLU A 77 -19.41 21.56 3.75
C GLU A 77 -20.04 22.96 3.70
N ALA A 78 -20.02 23.69 4.81
CA ALA A 78 -20.60 25.04 4.90
C ALA A 78 -19.86 26.05 4.00
N SER A 79 -18.53 25.88 3.83
CA SER A 79 -17.73 26.72 2.94
C SER A 79 -17.52 26.08 1.56
N PHE A 80 -17.25 26.93 0.55
CA PHE A 80 -16.90 26.46 -0.79
C PHE A 80 -15.63 25.59 -0.73
N CYS A 81 -14.57 26.03 -0.06
CA CYS A 81 -13.31 25.30 0.05
C CYS A 81 -13.50 23.93 0.74
N GLY A 82 -14.26 23.90 1.85
CA GLY A 82 -14.56 22.63 2.55
C GLY A 82 -15.27 21.62 1.64
N ARG A 83 -16.27 22.08 0.87
CA ARG A 83 -16.96 21.22 -0.10
C ARG A 83 -16.02 20.71 -1.19
N GLN A 84 -15.12 21.57 -1.71
CA GLN A 84 -14.14 21.17 -2.73
C GLN A 84 -13.21 20.08 -2.22
N ILE A 85 -12.62 20.26 -1.05
CA ILE A 85 -11.73 19.25 -0.45
C ILE A 85 -12.48 17.95 -0.13
N ASN A 86 -13.71 18.02 0.36
CA ASN A 86 -14.53 16.81 0.58
C ASN A 86 -14.81 16.05 -0.74
N ARG A 87 -15.13 16.77 -1.82
CA ARG A 87 -15.33 16.18 -3.16
C ARG A 87 -14.06 15.54 -3.69
N LEU A 88 -12.90 16.22 -3.57
CA LEU A 88 -11.62 15.65 -3.97
C LEU A 88 -11.29 14.39 -3.18
N ARG A 89 -11.42 14.40 -1.87
CA ARG A 89 -11.18 13.21 -1.03
C ARG A 89 -12.12 12.04 -1.38
N ALA A 90 -13.40 12.32 -1.58
CA ALA A 90 -14.35 11.30 -2.00
C ALA A 90 -14.04 10.75 -3.40
N GLY A 91 -13.62 11.63 -4.33
CA GLY A 91 -13.18 11.26 -5.67
C GLY A 91 -11.94 10.40 -5.64
N ALA A 92 -10.92 10.77 -4.87
CA ALA A 92 -9.69 10.00 -4.70
C ALA A 92 -9.98 8.58 -4.20
N ARG A 93 -10.88 8.42 -3.20
CA ARG A 93 -11.28 7.09 -2.74
C ARG A 93 -11.91 6.25 -3.86
N ARG A 94 -12.75 6.84 -4.70
CA ARG A 94 -13.36 6.12 -5.84
C ARG A 94 -12.32 5.70 -6.88
N VAL A 95 -11.38 6.59 -7.21
CA VAL A 95 -10.28 6.25 -8.15
C VAL A 95 -9.47 5.08 -7.61
N VAL A 96 -9.07 5.12 -6.34
CA VAL A 96 -8.33 4.03 -5.69
C VAL A 96 -9.16 2.75 -5.65
N ALA A 97 -10.44 2.83 -5.24
CA ALA A 97 -11.34 1.67 -5.22
C ALA A 97 -11.43 1.00 -6.59
N THR A 98 -11.65 1.79 -7.66
CA THR A 98 -11.71 1.28 -9.03
C THR A 98 -10.40 0.63 -9.46
N ALA A 99 -9.26 1.26 -9.16
CA ALA A 99 -7.94 0.74 -9.50
C ALA A 99 -7.59 -0.57 -8.78
N CYS A 100 -8.13 -0.75 -7.56
CA CYS A 100 -7.96 -1.96 -6.74
C CYS A 100 -9.04 -3.04 -7.01
N GLY A 101 -9.99 -2.81 -7.91
CA GLY A 101 -11.10 -3.75 -8.16
C GLY A 101 -12.06 -3.87 -6.97
N ALA A 102 -12.15 -2.86 -6.12
CA ALA A 102 -13.05 -2.83 -4.97
C ALA A 102 -14.49 -2.53 -5.41
N ASP A 103 -15.44 -3.21 -4.79
CA ASP A 103 -16.89 -3.05 -4.98
C ASP A 103 -17.54 -2.27 -3.81
N GLU A 104 -18.86 -2.37 -3.67
CA GLU A 104 -19.63 -1.68 -2.63
C GLU A 104 -19.40 -2.21 -1.21
N ASP A 105 -18.89 -3.43 -1.07
CA ASP A 105 -18.56 -4.05 0.21
C ASP A 105 -17.16 -3.65 0.72
N HIS A 106 -16.41 -2.88 -0.07
CA HIS A 106 -15.07 -2.44 0.26
C HIS A 106 -15.01 -0.96 0.63
N ALA A 107 -14.17 -0.62 1.62
CA ALA A 107 -13.91 0.75 2.03
C ALA A 107 -12.44 1.14 1.78
N VAL A 108 -12.22 2.28 1.12
CA VAL A 108 -10.90 2.90 0.98
C VAL A 108 -10.69 3.88 2.12
N ILE A 109 -9.67 3.63 2.94
CA ILE A 109 -9.32 4.44 4.11
C ILE A 109 -7.90 4.98 3.95
N PHE A 110 -7.76 6.31 3.92
CA PHE A 110 -6.44 6.95 3.98
C PHE A 110 -5.91 6.91 5.42
N ALA A 111 -4.98 5.98 5.68
CA ALA A 111 -4.55 5.65 7.04
C ALA A 111 -3.35 6.48 7.56
N GLY A 112 -2.70 7.25 6.70
CA GLY A 112 -1.48 7.99 7.00
C GLY A 112 -0.36 7.74 5.99
N GLY A 113 0.88 7.98 6.36
CA GLY A 113 2.05 7.83 5.49
C GLY A 113 2.48 6.38 5.31
N GLY A 114 2.48 5.92 4.05
CA GLY A 114 3.03 4.63 3.65
C GLY A 114 2.28 3.39 4.14
N ALA A 115 2.76 2.23 3.73
CA ALA A 115 2.20 0.93 4.09
C ALA A 115 2.24 0.68 5.62
N THR A 116 3.28 1.15 6.29
CA THR A 116 3.44 1.01 7.75
C THR A 116 2.23 1.53 8.52
N ALA A 117 1.70 2.71 8.15
CA ALA A 117 0.55 3.29 8.82
C ALA A 117 -0.74 2.45 8.63
N GLY A 118 -0.89 1.82 7.47
CA GLY A 118 -1.99 0.90 7.19
C GLY A 118 -1.86 -0.40 7.99
N LEU A 119 -0.70 -1.03 7.90
CA LEU A 119 -0.41 -2.31 8.55
C LEU A 119 -0.49 -2.23 10.08
N THR A 120 0.00 -1.14 10.68
CA THR A 120 -0.11 -0.92 12.14
C THR A 120 -1.56 -0.85 12.64
N LYS A 121 -2.52 -0.50 11.78
CA LYS A 121 -3.94 -0.46 12.15
C LYS A 121 -4.65 -1.81 12.03
N LEU A 122 -4.11 -2.75 11.26
CA LEU A 122 -4.78 -4.03 10.97
C LEU A 122 -5.03 -4.87 12.24
N PRO A 123 -4.05 -5.05 13.16
CA PRO A 123 -4.30 -5.84 14.37
C PRO A 123 -5.50 -5.32 15.17
N GLY A 124 -5.61 -4.00 15.35
CA GLY A 124 -6.74 -3.38 16.04
C GLY A 124 -8.06 -3.52 15.28
N LEU A 125 -8.05 -3.34 13.94
CA LEU A 125 -9.24 -3.50 13.09
C LEU A 125 -9.75 -4.94 13.09
N LEU A 126 -8.87 -5.93 13.18
CA LEU A 126 -9.21 -7.34 13.27
C LEU A 126 -9.52 -7.80 14.69
N GLY A 127 -9.40 -6.92 15.70
CA GLY A 127 -9.70 -7.23 17.10
C GLY A 127 -8.70 -8.21 17.74
N VAL A 128 -7.44 -8.22 17.27
CA VAL A 128 -6.40 -9.14 17.76
C VAL A 128 -6.16 -8.97 19.25
N ASP A 129 -6.10 -7.74 19.75
CA ASP A 129 -5.96 -7.39 21.17
C ASP A 129 -7.09 -8.01 22.02
N THR A 130 -8.32 -7.95 21.54
CA THR A 130 -9.50 -8.55 22.19
C THR A 130 -9.39 -10.08 22.19
N MET A 131 -8.93 -10.69 21.09
CA MET A 131 -8.73 -12.13 21.01
C MET A 131 -7.64 -12.59 21.99
N VAL A 132 -6.51 -11.88 22.07
CA VAL A 132 -5.43 -12.15 23.01
C VAL A 132 -5.91 -12.05 24.46
N ALA A 133 -6.62 -10.98 24.80
CA ALA A 133 -7.16 -10.78 26.15
C ALA A 133 -8.15 -11.88 26.57
N SER A 134 -8.92 -12.42 25.63
CA SER A 134 -9.86 -13.52 25.85
C SER A 134 -9.24 -14.92 25.81
N ARG A 135 -7.90 -15.02 25.77
CA ARG A 135 -7.13 -16.26 25.62
C ARG A 135 -7.45 -17.06 24.35
N ARG A 136 -7.91 -16.38 23.31
CA ARG A 136 -8.14 -16.92 21.96
C ARG A 136 -7.15 -16.29 20.99
N SER A 137 -5.87 -16.19 21.41
CA SER A 137 -4.83 -15.55 20.62
C SER A 137 -4.78 -16.13 19.20
N PRO A 138 -4.88 -15.31 18.17
CA PRO A 138 -4.77 -15.78 16.79
C PRO A 138 -3.33 -16.21 16.50
N LEU A 139 -3.16 -17.09 15.52
CA LEU A 139 -1.89 -17.37 14.89
C LEU A 139 -1.77 -16.48 13.65
N VAL A 140 -0.66 -15.75 13.56
CA VAL A 140 -0.33 -14.97 12.37
C VAL A 140 0.77 -15.69 11.59
N LEU A 141 0.49 -16.04 10.34
CA LEU A 141 1.45 -16.66 9.43
C LEU A 141 1.97 -15.60 8.48
N THR A 142 3.29 -15.45 8.40
CA THR A 142 3.97 -14.48 7.53
C THR A 142 4.91 -15.21 6.56
N GLY A 143 5.26 -14.54 5.46
CA GLY A 143 6.22 -15.09 4.51
C GLY A 143 7.68 -14.87 4.92
N PRO A 144 8.65 -15.50 4.20
CA PRO A 144 10.07 -15.40 4.51
C PRO A 144 10.69 -14.05 4.11
N TYR A 145 10.00 -13.23 3.33
CA TYR A 145 10.54 -11.95 2.80
C TYR A 145 9.76 -10.73 3.26
N GLU A 146 9.18 -10.79 4.44
CA GLU A 146 8.34 -9.70 4.92
C GLU A 146 9.18 -8.47 5.30
N HIS A 147 8.71 -7.32 4.87
CA HIS A 147 9.22 -6.05 5.37
C HIS A 147 8.83 -5.87 6.84
N HIS A 148 9.69 -5.21 7.63
CA HIS A 148 9.44 -4.97 9.06
C HIS A 148 8.05 -4.37 9.36
N SER A 149 7.51 -3.54 8.46
CA SER A 149 6.16 -3.00 8.60
C SER A 149 5.06 -4.06 8.62
N ASN A 150 5.32 -5.26 8.07
CA ASN A 150 4.40 -6.40 8.09
C ASN A 150 4.78 -7.47 9.14
N ILE A 151 5.82 -7.25 9.93
CA ILE A 151 6.21 -8.15 11.02
C ILE A 151 5.91 -7.52 12.37
N LEU A 152 6.39 -6.29 12.59
CA LEU A 152 6.37 -5.65 13.91
C LEU A 152 4.96 -5.43 14.46
N PRO A 153 3.96 -4.95 13.70
CA PRO A 153 2.62 -4.74 14.24
C PRO A 153 1.97 -6.02 14.76
N TRP A 154 2.25 -7.15 14.11
CA TRP A 154 1.73 -8.45 14.55
C TRP A 154 2.39 -8.91 15.82
N ARG A 155 3.72 -8.82 15.94
CA ARG A 155 4.47 -9.17 17.15
C ARG A 155 4.06 -8.28 18.34
N GLU A 156 3.88 -6.99 18.11
CA GLU A 156 3.46 -6.03 19.15
C GLU A 156 2.01 -6.23 19.60
N SER A 157 1.15 -6.80 18.75
CA SER A 157 -0.25 -7.09 19.09
C SER A 157 -0.44 -8.18 20.15
N GLY A 158 0.61 -8.92 20.46
CA GLY A 158 0.56 -10.08 21.35
C GLY A 158 0.05 -11.36 20.70
N ALA A 159 -0.18 -11.37 19.39
CA ALA A 159 -0.43 -12.59 18.64
C ALA A 159 0.82 -13.47 18.56
N GLU A 160 0.63 -14.77 18.40
CA GLU A 160 1.72 -15.66 18.01
C GLU A 160 2.00 -15.46 16.52
N VAL A 161 3.26 -15.25 16.16
CA VAL A 161 3.68 -15.02 14.77
C VAL A 161 4.64 -16.13 14.38
N ILE A 162 4.32 -16.84 13.29
CA ILE A 162 5.17 -17.85 12.67
C ILE A 162 5.53 -17.40 11.26
N GLU A 163 6.80 -17.43 10.95
CA GLU A 163 7.33 -17.22 9.61
C GLU A 163 7.39 -18.56 8.89
N ILE A 164 6.72 -18.63 7.74
CA ILE A 164 6.72 -19.82 6.88
C ILE A 164 8.09 -19.94 6.21
N ALA A 165 8.59 -21.18 6.13
CA ALA A 165 9.87 -21.46 5.52
C ALA A 165 9.94 -20.99 4.05
N GLU A 166 11.15 -20.72 3.60
CA GLU A 166 11.43 -20.42 2.18
C GLU A 166 11.45 -21.71 1.37
N ALA A 167 10.72 -21.73 0.25
CA ALA A 167 10.77 -22.84 -0.70
C ALA A 167 12.12 -22.88 -1.47
N PRO A 168 12.58 -24.05 -1.94
CA PRO A 168 13.86 -24.16 -2.65
C PRO A 168 13.98 -23.31 -3.93
N ASP A 169 12.87 -22.98 -4.55
CA ASP A 169 12.76 -22.14 -5.75
C ASP A 169 12.37 -20.70 -5.43
N GLY A 170 12.31 -20.36 -4.14
CA GLY A 170 11.93 -19.05 -3.60
C GLY A 170 10.43 -18.94 -3.32
N GLY A 171 10.09 -17.95 -2.50
CA GLY A 171 8.72 -17.78 -2.02
C GLY A 171 8.42 -18.61 -0.77
N PRO A 172 7.20 -18.49 -0.21
CA PRO A 172 6.78 -19.30 0.93
C PRO A 172 6.64 -20.79 0.53
N ASP A 173 7.12 -21.68 1.38
CA ASP A 173 6.91 -23.12 1.23
C ASP A 173 5.43 -23.45 1.51
N MET A 174 4.72 -23.90 0.47
CA MET A 174 3.30 -24.20 0.55
C MET A 174 3.01 -25.47 1.36
N GLY A 175 3.98 -26.38 1.47
CA GLY A 175 3.88 -27.56 2.34
C GLY A 175 3.96 -27.17 3.80
N ASP A 176 4.93 -26.37 4.17
CA ASP A 176 5.08 -25.82 5.52
C ASP A 176 3.85 -24.99 5.93
N LEU A 177 3.34 -24.16 5.02
CA LEU A 177 2.08 -23.43 5.24
C LEU A 177 0.91 -24.37 5.52
N ALA A 178 0.76 -25.42 4.72
CA ALA A 178 -0.32 -26.40 4.89
C ALA A 178 -0.20 -27.14 6.23
N ASP A 179 1.01 -27.50 6.64
CA ASP A 179 1.27 -28.20 7.92
C ASP A 179 0.92 -27.30 9.12
N HIS A 180 1.30 -26.02 9.08
CA HIS A 180 0.93 -25.05 10.12
C HIS A 180 -0.58 -24.83 10.19
N LEU A 181 -1.27 -24.76 9.06
CA LEU A 181 -2.72 -24.68 9.01
C LEU A 181 -3.36 -25.94 9.62
N ALA A 182 -2.94 -27.12 9.22
CA ALA A 182 -3.48 -28.39 9.72
C ALA A 182 -3.29 -28.56 11.22
N ALA A 183 -2.17 -28.12 11.76
CA ALA A 183 -1.85 -28.18 13.19
C ALA A 183 -2.63 -27.19 14.06
N ASN A 184 -3.23 -26.14 13.49
CA ASN A 184 -3.86 -25.04 14.22
C ASN A 184 -5.34 -24.83 13.91
N ARG A 185 -6.07 -25.88 13.53
CA ARG A 185 -7.48 -25.82 13.08
C ARG A 185 -8.47 -25.21 14.09
N GLU A 186 -8.15 -25.26 15.35
CA GLU A 186 -9.05 -24.85 16.45
C GLU A 186 -8.91 -23.37 16.84
N ARG A 187 -8.02 -22.62 16.17
CA ARG A 187 -7.75 -21.21 16.53
C ARG A 187 -7.90 -20.29 15.32
N PRO A 188 -8.20 -19.00 15.53
CA PRO A 188 -8.20 -18.03 14.45
C PRO A 188 -6.82 -17.92 13.81
N ILE A 189 -6.75 -17.92 12.49
CA ILE A 189 -5.51 -17.77 11.72
C ILE A 189 -5.61 -16.51 10.85
N ILE A 190 -4.51 -15.76 10.79
CA ILE A 190 -4.35 -14.59 9.91
C ILE A 190 -3.13 -14.84 9.05
N GLY A 191 -3.30 -14.91 7.73
CA GLY A 191 -2.18 -14.90 6.79
C GLY A 191 -1.84 -13.46 6.39
N SER A 192 -0.57 -13.07 6.54
CA SER A 192 -0.07 -11.75 6.18
C SER A 192 1.23 -11.90 5.38
N PHE A 193 1.10 -11.92 4.06
CA PHE A 193 2.17 -12.25 3.12
C PHE A 193 2.44 -11.10 2.16
N SER A 194 3.72 -10.83 1.87
CA SER A 194 4.12 -9.95 0.79
C SER A 194 3.87 -10.59 -0.57
N ALA A 195 3.20 -9.88 -1.46
CA ALA A 195 2.99 -10.33 -2.84
C ALA A 195 4.29 -10.32 -3.66
N ALA A 196 5.21 -9.42 -3.33
CA ALA A 196 6.54 -9.35 -3.91
C ALA A 196 7.54 -8.80 -2.90
N SER A 197 8.72 -9.41 -2.83
CA SER A 197 9.79 -8.94 -1.97
C SER A 197 10.38 -7.63 -2.50
N ASN A 198 10.48 -6.62 -1.64
CA ASN A 198 11.17 -5.36 -1.96
C ASN A 198 12.70 -5.49 -2.03
N VAL A 199 13.27 -6.60 -1.56
CA VAL A 199 14.73 -6.87 -1.55
C VAL A 199 15.13 -7.79 -2.68
N THR A 200 14.46 -8.95 -2.81
CA THR A 200 14.82 -9.98 -3.80
C THR A 200 14.10 -9.85 -5.12
N GLY A 201 12.94 -9.18 -5.15
CA GLY A 201 12.05 -9.12 -6.31
C GLY A 201 11.25 -10.41 -6.55
N ILE A 202 11.38 -11.42 -5.68
CA ILE A 202 10.60 -12.66 -5.78
C ILE A 202 9.11 -12.34 -5.60
N ILE A 203 8.30 -12.86 -6.52
CA ILE A 203 6.84 -12.71 -6.51
C ILE A 203 6.23 -14.00 -5.96
N SER A 204 5.42 -13.87 -4.91
CA SER A 204 4.70 -14.99 -4.30
C SER A 204 3.45 -15.36 -5.12
N ASP A 205 3.08 -16.64 -5.13
CA ASP A 205 1.78 -17.07 -5.67
C ASP A 205 0.65 -16.69 -4.69
N VAL A 206 0.22 -15.43 -4.78
CA VAL A 206 -0.84 -14.86 -3.93
C VAL A 206 -2.14 -15.66 -4.04
N ALA A 207 -2.46 -16.17 -5.24
CA ALA A 207 -3.69 -16.93 -5.47
C ALA A 207 -3.67 -18.28 -4.75
N ALA A 208 -2.54 -19.01 -4.82
CA ALA A 208 -2.38 -20.28 -4.13
C ALA A 208 -2.39 -20.10 -2.61
N ILE A 209 -1.64 -19.12 -2.07
CA ILE A 209 -1.62 -18.79 -0.63
C ILE A 209 -3.03 -18.46 -0.14
N THR A 210 -3.73 -17.56 -0.84
CA THR A 210 -5.09 -17.14 -0.45
C THR A 210 -6.07 -18.30 -0.48
N ARG A 211 -5.99 -19.18 -1.48
CA ARG A 211 -6.85 -20.35 -1.59
C ARG A 211 -6.64 -21.28 -0.41
N LEU A 212 -5.39 -21.61 -0.11
CA LEU A 212 -5.05 -22.52 0.97
C LEU A 212 -5.51 -21.97 2.34
N LEU A 213 -5.34 -20.68 2.58
CA LEU A 213 -5.82 -20.01 3.79
C LEU A 213 -7.35 -20.00 3.90
N LYS A 214 -8.09 -19.91 2.78
CA LYS A 214 -9.56 -19.89 2.78
C LYS A 214 -10.20 -21.27 2.86
N GLU A 215 -9.50 -22.32 2.43
CA GLU A 215 -9.96 -23.72 2.53
C GLU A 215 -9.82 -24.27 3.94
N HIS A 216 -9.04 -23.63 4.78
CA HIS A 216 -8.81 -23.98 6.18
C HIS A 216 -9.88 -23.39 7.09
#